data_b6326c30ad2ce37d8418a0267d077ae6
#
_entry.id   b6326c30ad2ce37d8418a0267d077ae6
#
_cell.length_a   1.000
_cell.length_b   1.000
_cell.length_c   1.000
_cell.angle_alpha   90.00
_cell.angle_beta   90.00
_cell.angle_gamma   90.00
#
_symmetry.space_group_name_H-M   'P 1'
#
loop_
_entity.id
_entity.type
_entity.pdbx_description
1 polymer ?
#
loop_
_entity_poly.entity_id
_entity_poly.type
_entity_poly.pdbx_seq_one_letter_code
_entity_poly.pdbx_strand_id
1 'polypeptide(L)'
;MSTSRAGLLAALAGICSGPVWADTSSVTLFGYLNTDIEYVRGLGMGSLWREANNLSFLALKGTEDLGGGWRAFFQIQGNIFLNRGAGNLADRDTYVGIGGPYGQVTMGYQLTPYRASTWLPVDPFFMNTIGGANSIIGNGFFPGGNAQGNFSFDRRQANSVFYTSPTWHGLTLQAMYSLPNEKTASQTPSLFSSALTFRSGAVYLSYAYEQHNSYFGPGTKDTGHRVGASYTYGPFSLRGAAERLRFEPTPATYLTRWAWQLASVYQLASSSFRVSYIQAQAATGNSPTGVGGIGAAGVDSGARQIALGYEYNLSKRTALFAVFSRLMNKSGTAYNYSTNPVAITPTGMTLTGFGIGIGHNF
;
A
#
# COMPACT_ATOMS: atom_id res chain seq x y z
N MET A 1 29.87 -10.67 47.79
CA MET A 1 29.77 -9.21 47.77
C MET A 1 28.82 -8.83 46.63
N SER A 2 27.60 -8.52 47.05
CA SER A 2 26.48 -8.13 46.19
C SER A 2 26.49 -6.61 46.08
N THR A 3 26.40 -6.05 44.89
CA THR A 3 25.99 -4.65 44.73
C THR A 3 24.99 -4.55 43.60
N SER A 4 23.80 -4.27 44.02
CA SER A 4 22.55 -3.81 43.37
C SER A 4 22.72 -2.95 42.11
N ARG A 5 22.04 -3.36 41.04
CA ARG A 5 21.58 -2.48 39.95
C ARG A 5 20.06 -2.33 40.06
N ALA A 6 19.64 -1.48 40.96
CA ALA A 6 18.28 -0.99 41.09
C ALA A 6 18.36 0.54 41.14
N GLY A 7 17.99 1.21 40.05
CA GLY A 7 17.98 2.67 40.04
C GLY A 7 17.91 3.28 38.64
N LEU A 8 16.84 3.00 37.85
CA LEU A 8 16.47 3.87 36.70
C LEU A 8 15.03 3.63 36.20
N LEU A 9 14.07 3.47 37.09
CA LEU A 9 12.65 3.30 36.74
C LEU A 9 11.69 4.16 37.58
N ALA A 10 12.17 5.25 38.13
CA ALA A 10 11.36 6.09 39.04
C ALA A 10 11.27 7.58 38.63
N ALA A 11 11.26 7.89 37.32
CA ALA A 11 11.19 9.28 36.88
C ALA A 11 10.07 9.56 35.85
N LEU A 12 9.05 8.71 35.73
CA LEU A 12 7.91 8.91 34.79
C LEU A 12 6.53 8.93 35.45
N ALA A 13 6.44 9.01 36.77
CA ALA A 13 5.18 8.99 37.51
C ALA A 13 4.84 10.32 38.20
N GLY A 14 5.14 11.46 37.60
CA GLY A 14 5.00 12.75 38.24
C GLY A 14 4.43 13.88 37.41
N ILE A 15 3.64 13.60 36.37
CA ILE A 15 2.97 14.67 35.61
C ILE A 15 1.54 14.22 35.31
N CYS A 16 0.63 14.31 36.28
CA CYS A 16 -0.81 14.30 36.05
C CYS A 16 -1.55 14.82 37.28
N SER A 17 -1.68 16.13 37.45
CA SER A 17 -2.83 16.74 38.16
C SER A 17 -2.85 18.24 37.93
N GLY A 18 -3.07 18.67 36.68
CA GLY A 18 -3.66 19.99 36.40
C GLY A 18 -5.05 19.77 35.78
N PRO A 19 -6.00 20.69 35.93
CA PRO A 19 -7.25 20.60 35.23
C PRO A 19 -6.94 20.66 33.72
N VAL A 20 -7.13 19.53 33.01
CA VAL A 20 -7.08 19.49 31.56
C VAL A 20 -8.33 20.26 31.10
N TRP A 21 -8.16 21.50 30.73
CA TRP A 21 -9.15 22.20 29.94
C TRP A 21 -9.13 21.55 28.57
N ALA A 22 -10.15 20.73 28.29
CA ALA A 22 -10.36 20.13 26.98
C ALA A 22 -10.78 21.25 26.02
N ASP A 23 -9.81 21.94 25.45
CA ASP A 23 -10.04 22.90 24.38
C ASP A 23 -9.92 22.17 23.05
N THR A 24 -11.10 21.97 22.40
CA THR A 24 -11.31 21.51 21.01
C THR A 24 -10.70 20.17 20.61
N SER A 25 -10.81 19.12 21.42
CA SER A 25 -10.61 17.76 20.90
C SER A 25 -11.77 17.37 19.99
N SER A 26 -11.49 17.16 18.70
CA SER A 26 -12.50 16.73 17.74
C SER A 26 -12.29 15.29 17.34
N VAL A 27 -13.33 14.47 17.46
CA VAL A 27 -13.35 13.11 16.87
C VAL A 27 -14.20 13.16 15.60
N THR A 28 -13.63 12.70 14.50
CA THR A 28 -14.31 12.65 13.20
C THR A 28 -14.50 11.21 12.79
N LEU A 29 -15.74 10.85 12.46
CA LEU A 29 -16.07 9.61 11.77
C LEU A 29 -16.00 9.87 10.26
N PHE A 30 -15.35 8.98 9.50
CA PHE A 30 -15.28 9.06 8.05
C PHE A 30 -15.10 7.67 7.46
N GLY A 31 -15.36 7.55 6.17
CA GLY A 31 -15.23 6.26 5.51
C GLY A 31 -15.40 6.32 4.01
N TYR A 32 -15.17 5.18 3.39
CA TYR A 32 -15.36 4.94 1.98
C TYR A 32 -16.00 3.58 1.76
N LEU A 33 -17.14 3.56 1.11
CA LEU A 33 -17.81 2.33 0.68
C LEU A 33 -17.69 2.24 -0.84
N ASN A 34 -17.14 1.12 -1.33
CA ASN A 34 -16.92 0.89 -2.75
C ASN A 34 -17.16 -0.59 -3.07
N THR A 35 -18.12 -0.84 -3.92
CA THR A 35 -18.46 -2.18 -4.38
C THR A 35 -18.85 -2.16 -5.85
N ASP A 36 -18.64 -3.27 -6.54
CA ASP A 36 -19.06 -3.46 -7.92
C ASP A 36 -19.54 -4.90 -8.17
N ILE A 37 -20.27 -5.07 -9.25
CA ILE A 37 -20.54 -6.37 -9.84
C ILE A 37 -19.48 -6.61 -10.90
N GLU A 38 -18.68 -7.65 -10.70
CA GLU A 38 -17.58 -8.03 -11.58
C GLU A 38 -17.90 -9.33 -12.36
N TYR A 39 -17.57 -9.30 -13.64
CA TYR A 39 -17.36 -10.48 -14.45
C TYR A 39 -15.86 -10.71 -14.62
N VAL A 40 -15.36 -11.87 -14.21
CA VAL A 40 -13.96 -12.24 -14.37
C VAL A 40 -13.84 -13.58 -15.08
N ARG A 41 -12.95 -13.65 -16.08
CA ARG A 41 -12.65 -14.84 -16.85
C ARG A 41 -11.16 -15.13 -16.84
N GLY A 42 -10.79 -16.41 -16.67
CA GLY A 42 -9.41 -16.90 -16.76
C GLY A 42 -9.36 -18.27 -17.40
N LEU A 43 -8.22 -18.60 -18.05
CA LEU A 43 -8.01 -19.91 -18.64
C LEU A 43 -8.05 -20.99 -17.55
N GLY A 44 -8.83 -22.04 -17.74
CA GLY A 44 -9.00 -23.14 -16.78
C GLY A 44 -9.97 -22.87 -15.62
N MET A 45 -10.37 -21.60 -15.42
CA MET A 45 -11.31 -21.21 -14.36
C MET A 45 -12.76 -21.08 -14.87
N GLY A 46 -12.94 -20.93 -16.20
CA GLY A 46 -14.23 -20.51 -16.75
C GLY A 46 -14.49 -19.02 -16.52
N SER A 47 -15.74 -18.67 -16.26
CA SER A 47 -16.17 -17.31 -15.93
C SER A 47 -16.82 -17.26 -14.55
N LEU A 48 -16.62 -16.14 -13.87
CA LEU A 48 -17.15 -15.86 -12.53
C LEU A 48 -17.86 -14.52 -12.53
N TRP A 49 -19.10 -14.49 -12.06
CA TRP A 49 -19.79 -13.27 -11.63
C TRP A 49 -19.73 -13.17 -10.12
N ARG A 50 -19.38 -11.99 -9.61
CA ARG A 50 -19.32 -11.75 -8.16
C ARG A 50 -19.64 -10.31 -7.82
N GLU A 51 -20.11 -10.07 -6.60
CA GLU A 51 -19.98 -8.77 -5.96
C GLU A 51 -18.56 -8.67 -5.38
N ALA A 52 -17.86 -7.59 -5.71
CA ALA A 52 -16.52 -7.33 -5.26
C ALA A 52 -16.48 -6.12 -4.31
N ASN A 53 -15.78 -6.25 -3.20
CA ASN A 53 -15.55 -5.17 -2.24
C ASN A 53 -14.19 -4.50 -2.52
N ASN A 54 -14.21 -3.23 -2.87
CA ASN A 54 -13.04 -2.49 -3.32
C ASN A 54 -12.40 -1.65 -2.20
N LEU A 55 -11.92 -2.34 -1.16
CA LEU A 55 -11.24 -1.74 -0.01
C LEU A 55 -12.09 -0.75 0.78
N SER A 56 -13.39 -1.03 0.93
CA SER A 56 -14.29 -0.25 1.79
C SER A 56 -13.80 -0.23 3.23
N PHE A 57 -13.94 0.90 3.90
CA PHE A 57 -13.50 1.08 5.28
C PHE A 57 -14.35 2.06 6.07
N LEU A 58 -14.32 1.92 7.38
CA LEU A 58 -14.79 2.87 8.38
C LEU A 58 -13.60 3.32 9.22
N ALA A 59 -13.55 4.60 9.58
CA ALA A 59 -12.46 5.15 10.37
C ALA A 59 -12.91 6.23 11.35
N LEU A 60 -12.21 6.29 12.48
CA LEU A 60 -12.24 7.35 13.47
C LEU A 60 -10.88 8.03 13.51
N LYS A 61 -10.83 9.33 13.60
CA LYS A 61 -9.61 10.09 13.87
C LYS A 61 -9.90 11.20 14.88
N GLY A 62 -8.90 11.52 15.68
CA GLY A 62 -9.00 12.62 16.65
C GLY A 62 -7.69 13.36 16.76
N THR A 63 -7.78 14.61 17.19
CA THR A 63 -6.64 15.49 17.43
C THR A 63 -6.89 16.28 18.68
N GLU A 64 -5.85 16.44 19.51
CA GLU A 64 -5.78 17.24 20.72
C GLU A 64 -4.63 18.24 20.58
N ASP A 65 -4.90 19.52 20.81
CA ASP A 65 -3.86 20.56 20.88
C ASP A 65 -3.14 20.48 22.22
N LEU A 66 -1.83 20.32 22.19
CA LEU A 66 -0.97 20.27 23.38
C LEU A 66 -0.33 21.62 23.71
N GLY A 67 -0.64 22.67 22.93
CA GLY A 67 0.00 23.98 23.04
C GLY A 67 1.38 24.06 22.39
N GLY A 68 1.89 25.28 22.20
CA GLY A 68 3.22 25.52 21.62
C GLY A 68 3.42 24.99 20.20
N GLY A 69 2.34 24.76 19.42
CA GLY A 69 2.38 24.18 18.08
C GLY A 69 2.50 22.65 18.07
N TRP A 70 2.34 22.00 19.23
CA TRP A 70 2.32 20.55 19.35
C TRP A 70 0.89 20.02 19.43
N ARG A 71 0.67 18.80 18.89
CA ARG A 71 -0.61 18.09 18.95
C ARG A 71 -0.39 16.60 19.15
N ALA A 72 -1.28 15.97 19.90
CA ALA A 72 -1.47 14.52 19.87
C ALA A 72 -2.59 14.18 18.87
N PHE A 73 -2.48 13.04 18.22
CA PHE A 73 -3.52 12.60 17.30
C PHE A 73 -3.55 11.07 17.16
N PHE A 74 -4.69 10.55 16.77
CA PHE A 74 -4.85 9.13 16.51
C PHE A 74 -5.72 8.89 15.28
N GLN A 75 -5.62 7.68 14.74
CA GLN A 75 -6.55 7.11 13.78
C GLN A 75 -6.79 5.65 14.11
N ILE A 76 -8.05 5.21 13.97
CA ILE A 76 -8.45 3.81 14.03
C ILE A 76 -9.24 3.56 12.75
N GLN A 77 -8.79 2.63 11.91
CA GLN A 77 -9.42 2.34 10.63
C GLN A 77 -9.55 0.83 10.43
N GLY A 78 -10.73 0.40 10.02
CA GLY A 78 -11.04 -1.00 9.78
C GLY A 78 -11.71 -1.26 8.44
N ASN A 79 -11.48 -2.45 7.88
CA ASN A 79 -12.13 -2.89 6.65
C ASN A 79 -13.61 -3.17 6.88
N ILE A 80 -14.43 -2.78 5.92
CA ILE A 80 -15.84 -3.17 5.77
C ILE A 80 -15.95 -4.05 4.53
N PHE A 81 -16.49 -5.24 4.67
CA PHE A 81 -16.70 -6.17 3.56
C PHE A 81 -18.19 -6.19 3.20
N LEU A 82 -18.60 -5.32 2.27
CA LEU A 82 -20.00 -5.15 1.86
C LEU A 82 -20.58 -6.46 1.34
N ASN A 83 -19.84 -7.17 0.51
CA ASN A 83 -20.24 -8.42 -0.14
C ASN A 83 -20.47 -9.61 0.78
N ARG A 84 -20.17 -9.50 2.07
CA ARG A 84 -20.36 -10.59 3.04
C ARG A 84 -20.81 -10.14 4.43
N GLY A 85 -21.10 -8.83 4.60
CA GLY A 85 -21.59 -8.31 5.88
C GLY A 85 -20.61 -8.49 7.04
N ALA A 86 -19.31 -8.33 6.78
CA ALA A 86 -18.25 -8.51 7.76
C ALA A 86 -17.36 -7.27 7.83
N GLY A 87 -16.50 -7.18 8.85
CA GLY A 87 -15.54 -6.10 9.00
C GLY A 87 -14.68 -6.27 10.23
N ASN A 88 -13.64 -5.45 10.32
CA ASN A 88 -12.78 -5.32 11.49
C ASN A 88 -12.69 -3.86 11.89
N LEU A 89 -12.48 -3.58 13.17
CA LEU A 89 -12.40 -2.20 13.65
C LEU A 89 -11.04 -1.56 13.40
N ALA A 90 -9.93 -2.33 13.36
CA ALA A 90 -8.57 -1.81 13.44
C ALA A 90 -7.55 -2.58 12.58
N ASP A 91 -7.96 -3.13 11.43
CA ASP A 91 -7.08 -3.89 10.53
C ASP A 91 -6.57 -3.07 9.32
N ARG A 92 -6.67 -1.72 9.41
CA ARG A 92 -6.08 -0.77 8.46
C ARG A 92 -5.20 0.24 9.21
N ASP A 93 -5.04 1.47 8.69
CA ASP A 93 -4.18 2.47 9.32
C ASP A 93 -4.69 2.82 10.73
N THR A 94 -4.04 2.23 11.74
CA THR A 94 -4.41 2.36 13.15
C THR A 94 -3.16 2.72 13.94
N TYR A 95 -3.13 3.95 14.47
CA TYR A 95 -1.96 4.52 15.11
C TYR A 95 -2.32 5.66 16.07
N VAL A 96 -1.38 5.98 16.93
CA VAL A 96 -1.34 7.20 17.75
C VAL A 96 -0.02 7.94 17.47
N GLY A 97 -0.02 9.26 17.57
CA GLY A 97 1.17 10.04 17.29
C GLY A 97 1.19 11.42 17.91
N ILE A 98 2.36 12.03 17.81
CA ILE A 98 2.63 13.42 18.17
C ILE A 98 3.17 14.15 16.95
N GLY A 99 2.67 15.35 16.69
CA GLY A 99 3.12 16.25 15.64
C GLY A 99 3.47 17.62 16.16
N GLY A 100 4.41 18.27 15.50
CA GLY A 100 4.89 19.61 15.87
C GLY A 100 5.69 20.27 14.76
N PRO A 101 6.42 21.36 15.04
CA PRO A 101 7.19 22.12 14.05
C PRO A 101 8.25 21.28 13.30
N TYR A 102 8.73 20.21 13.92
CA TYR A 102 9.78 19.35 13.37
C TYR A 102 9.23 18.11 12.63
N GLY A 103 7.92 18.05 12.38
CA GLY A 103 7.24 16.92 11.75
C GLY A 103 6.40 16.13 12.74
N GLN A 104 6.12 14.87 12.39
CA GLN A 104 5.27 14.01 13.21
C GLN A 104 5.84 12.61 13.33
N VAL A 105 5.62 11.99 14.49
CA VAL A 105 5.95 10.59 14.77
C VAL A 105 4.67 9.88 15.14
N THR A 106 4.44 8.71 14.51
CA THR A 106 3.30 7.82 14.80
C THR A 106 3.80 6.43 15.14
N MET A 107 3.03 5.71 15.95
CA MET A 107 3.28 4.30 16.30
C MET A 107 2.00 3.49 16.08
N GLY A 108 2.14 2.33 15.45
CA GLY A 108 1.01 1.43 15.22
C GLY A 108 1.14 0.58 13.96
N TYR A 109 0.01 0.37 13.29
CA TYR A 109 -0.15 -0.37 12.06
C TYR A 109 -0.49 0.58 10.92
N GLN A 110 0.38 0.71 9.92
CA GLN A 110 0.29 1.79 8.93
C GLN A 110 0.80 1.34 7.56
N LEU A 111 0.36 2.04 6.50
CA LEU A 111 0.95 1.93 5.16
C LEU A 111 2.44 2.27 5.20
N THR A 112 3.26 1.46 4.51
CA THR A 112 4.67 1.80 4.34
C THR A 112 4.83 3.04 3.45
N PRO A 113 5.86 3.89 3.70
CA PRO A 113 6.23 4.98 2.80
C PRO A 113 6.42 4.53 1.35
N TYR A 114 6.98 3.34 1.13
CA TYR A 114 7.15 2.74 -0.18
C TYR A 114 5.84 2.63 -0.95
N ARG A 115 4.81 2.05 -0.34
CA ARG A 115 3.47 1.97 -0.93
C ARG A 115 2.84 3.33 -1.11
N ALA A 116 2.87 4.18 -0.07
CA ALA A 116 2.20 5.47 -0.06
C ALA A 116 2.70 6.40 -1.17
N SER A 117 3.98 6.29 -1.56
CA SER A 117 4.63 7.12 -2.57
C SER A 117 3.97 7.06 -3.96
N THR A 118 3.30 5.97 -4.31
CA THR A 118 2.70 5.79 -5.64
C THR A 118 1.22 5.46 -5.63
N TRP A 119 0.65 5.11 -4.48
CA TRP A 119 -0.75 4.69 -4.38
C TRP A 119 -1.73 5.73 -4.95
N LEU A 120 -1.88 6.89 -4.32
CA LEU A 120 -2.80 7.93 -4.79
C LEU A 120 -2.22 8.80 -5.91
N PRO A 121 -0.92 9.22 -5.87
CA PRO A 121 -0.41 10.17 -6.84
C PRO A 121 -0.18 9.57 -8.23
N VAL A 122 0.01 8.26 -8.33
CA VAL A 122 0.45 7.62 -9.58
C VAL A 122 -0.57 6.65 -10.14
N ASP A 123 -1.13 5.73 -9.32
CA ASP A 123 -2.10 4.78 -9.82
C ASP A 123 -3.50 5.42 -10.00
N PRO A 124 -4.04 5.51 -11.23
CA PRO A 124 -5.35 6.12 -11.48
C PRO A 124 -6.52 5.27 -10.99
N PHE A 125 -6.29 3.99 -10.67
CA PHE A 125 -7.29 3.08 -10.10
C PHE A 125 -7.15 2.95 -8.58
N PHE A 126 -6.25 3.72 -7.94
CA PHE A 126 -6.03 3.78 -6.50
C PHE A 126 -5.77 2.44 -5.82
N MET A 127 -5.30 1.44 -6.61
CA MET A 127 -5.03 0.07 -6.15
C MET A 127 -6.25 -0.60 -5.46
N ASN A 128 -7.48 -0.24 -5.86
CA ASN A 128 -8.69 -0.70 -5.17
C ASN A 128 -9.70 -1.46 -6.03
N THR A 129 -9.48 -1.60 -7.32
CA THR A 129 -10.29 -2.40 -8.25
C THR A 129 -9.40 -3.39 -9.01
N ILE A 130 -10.00 -4.21 -9.88
CA ILE A 130 -9.25 -5.09 -10.81
C ILE A 130 -8.32 -4.31 -11.75
N GLY A 131 -8.50 -2.99 -11.89
CA GLY A 131 -7.61 -2.10 -12.65
C GLY A 131 -6.37 -1.67 -11.89
N GLY A 132 -6.28 -1.91 -10.58
CA GLY A 132 -5.21 -1.45 -9.72
C GLY A 132 -3.82 -1.98 -10.11
N ALA A 133 -2.83 -1.09 -10.03
CA ALA A 133 -1.45 -1.39 -10.39
C ALA A 133 -0.80 -2.44 -9.47
N ASN A 134 -1.29 -2.58 -8.25
CA ASN A 134 -0.78 -3.53 -7.26
C ASN A 134 -1.00 -5.01 -7.63
N SER A 135 -1.68 -5.30 -8.71
CA SER A 135 -1.67 -6.65 -9.30
C SER A 135 -0.26 -7.07 -9.76
N ILE A 136 0.59 -6.11 -10.15
CA ILE A 136 1.99 -6.33 -10.60
C ILE A 136 2.97 -5.50 -9.74
N ILE A 137 2.74 -4.19 -9.60
CA ILE A 137 3.60 -3.29 -8.82
C ILE A 137 3.55 -3.69 -7.35
N GLY A 138 4.70 -3.76 -6.68
CA GLY A 138 4.82 -4.25 -5.31
C GLY A 138 4.66 -5.76 -5.15
N ASN A 139 4.44 -6.50 -6.23
CA ASN A 139 4.22 -7.95 -6.25
C ASN A 139 2.98 -8.38 -5.45
N GLY A 140 1.87 -7.67 -5.63
CA GLY A 140 0.62 -7.91 -4.91
C GLY A 140 0.54 -7.17 -3.58
N PHE A 141 -0.67 -6.97 -3.08
CA PHE A 141 -0.92 -6.31 -1.81
C PHE A 141 -1.00 -7.31 -0.66
N PHE A 142 -0.40 -6.97 0.46
CA PHE A 142 -0.54 -7.72 1.71
C PHE A 142 -0.99 -6.81 2.86
N PRO A 143 -2.15 -7.07 3.49
CA PRO A 143 -2.73 -6.19 4.49
C PRO A 143 -2.20 -6.39 5.91
N GLY A 144 -1.37 -7.38 6.18
CA GLY A 144 -1.06 -7.73 7.56
C GLY A 144 0.40 -8.06 7.84
N GLY A 145 0.79 -7.84 9.07
CA GLY A 145 1.90 -8.36 9.85
C GLY A 145 3.29 -8.41 9.21
N ASN A 146 4.26 -8.62 9.95
CA ASN A 146 5.69 -8.58 9.80
C ASN A 146 6.27 -9.48 8.66
N ALA A 147 6.84 -10.61 8.96
CA ALA A 147 7.39 -11.53 7.96
C ALA A 147 6.30 -12.28 7.17
N GLN A 148 5.06 -12.32 7.67
CA GLN A 148 3.93 -12.86 6.90
C GLN A 148 3.73 -12.03 5.63
N GLY A 149 3.43 -12.71 4.50
CA GLY A 149 3.33 -12.03 3.20
C GLY A 149 4.66 -11.46 2.71
N ASN A 150 5.73 -12.19 2.93
CA ASN A 150 7.10 -11.89 2.53
C ASN A 150 7.27 -11.55 1.03
N PHE A 151 6.32 -11.95 0.19
CA PHE A 151 6.31 -11.68 -1.25
C PHE A 151 5.98 -10.23 -1.63
N SER A 152 5.41 -9.41 -0.72
CA SER A 152 4.84 -8.10 -1.06
C SER A 152 5.64 -6.92 -0.52
N PHE A 153 5.91 -5.95 -1.40
CA PHE A 153 6.34 -4.58 -1.09
C PHE A 153 5.17 -3.58 -1.10
N ASP A 154 3.95 -4.02 -1.40
CA ASP A 154 2.74 -3.19 -1.36
C ASP A 154 1.93 -3.52 -0.12
N ARG A 155 2.35 -3.00 1.03
CA ARG A 155 1.90 -3.50 2.33
C ARG A 155 1.58 -2.42 3.38
N ARG A 156 0.87 -2.83 4.41
CA ARG A 156 0.86 -2.21 5.74
C ARG A 156 1.79 -2.98 6.65
N GLN A 157 2.36 -2.27 7.62
CA GLN A 157 3.31 -2.86 8.55
C GLN A 157 2.91 -2.60 9.99
N ALA A 158 2.85 -3.67 10.78
CA ALA A 158 2.61 -3.65 12.23
C ALA A 158 3.89 -3.31 13.01
N ASN A 159 3.73 -2.98 14.29
CA ASN A 159 4.82 -2.67 15.21
C ASN A 159 5.78 -1.62 14.67
N SER A 160 5.22 -0.61 14.01
CA SER A 160 6.00 0.38 13.30
C SER A 160 6.08 1.71 14.06
N VAL A 161 7.26 2.32 13.98
CA VAL A 161 7.48 3.74 14.27
C VAL A 161 7.66 4.44 12.93
N PHE A 162 6.90 5.50 12.71
CA PHE A 162 6.86 6.21 11.43
C PHE A 162 7.06 7.71 11.66
N TYR A 163 8.01 8.29 10.96
CA TYR A 163 8.29 9.71 10.95
C TYR A 163 7.90 10.33 9.61
N THR A 164 7.27 11.52 9.66
CA THR A 164 7.03 12.38 8.50
C THR A 164 7.60 13.76 8.80
N SER A 165 8.50 14.25 7.95
CA SER A 165 9.08 15.60 8.09
C SER A 165 8.05 16.69 7.80
N PRO A 166 8.29 17.93 8.23
CA PRO A 166 7.64 19.09 7.63
C PRO A 166 7.92 19.11 6.11
N THR A 167 6.99 19.72 5.36
CA THR A 167 7.24 19.95 3.94
C THR A 167 8.12 21.20 3.77
N TRP A 168 9.28 21.01 3.13
CA TRP A 168 10.21 22.08 2.84
C TRP A 168 10.36 22.28 1.33
N HIS A 169 9.96 23.44 0.80
CA HIS A 169 9.95 23.74 -0.64
C HIS A 169 9.33 22.63 -1.51
N GLY A 170 8.24 22.01 -1.03
CA GLY A 170 7.56 20.91 -1.71
C GLY A 170 8.14 19.52 -1.44
N LEU A 171 9.28 19.42 -0.76
CA LEU A 171 9.90 18.15 -0.37
C LEU A 171 9.36 17.66 0.97
N THR A 172 9.02 16.38 1.06
CA THR A 172 8.63 15.70 2.30
C THR A 172 9.36 14.36 2.39
N LEU A 173 10.03 14.12 3.52
CA LEU A 173 10.67 12.85 3.85
C LEU A 173 9.75 12.03 4.74
N GLN A 174 9.62 10.74 4.44
CA GLN A 174 8.97 9.75 5.28
C GLN A 174 9.93 8.60 5.57
N ALA A 175 9.94 8.11 6.80
CA ALA A 175 10.73 6.95 7.21
C ALA A 175 9.96 6.11 8.23
N MET A 176 9.99 4.80 8.06
CA MET A 176 9.35 3.82 8.93
C MET A 176 10.33 2.72 9.31
N TYR A 177 10.29 2.32 10.55
CA TYR A 177 10.96 1.11 11.02
C TYR A 177 9.96 0.22 11.75
N SER A 178 9.91 -1.06 11.37
CA SER A 178 9.12 -2.07 12.08
C SER A 178 10.00 -2.85 13.03
N LEU A 179 9.60 -2.86 14.29
CA LEU A 179 10.27 -3.60 15.36
C LEU A 179 10.07 -5.12 15.15
N PRO A 180 11.10 -5.93 15.46
CA PRO A 180 11.07 -7.38 15.21
C PRO A 180 10.29 -8.13 16.31
N ASN A 181 8.97 -7.99 16.35
CA ASN A 181 8.12 -8.69 17.34
C ASN A 181 7.97 -10.19 17.06
N GLU A 182 8.30 -10.66 15.84
CA GLU A 182 8.32 -12.08 15.47
C GLU A 182 9.70 -12.72 15.68
N LYS A 183 10.54 -12.11 16.50
CA LYS A 183 11.89 -12.61 16.80
C LYS A 183 11.85 -14.00 17.41
N THR A 184 12.65 -14.90 16.85
CA THR A 184 12.97 -16.23 17.40
C THR A 184 14.45 -16.30 17.81
N ALA A 185 14.90 -17.45 18.32
CA ALA A 185 16.33 -17.64 18.63
C ALA A 185 17.25 -17.54 17.39
N SER A 186 16.71 -17.85 16.19
CA SER A 186 17.47 -17.91 14.93
C SER A 186 17.11 -16.82 13.92
N GLN A 187 16.03 -16.05 14.14
CA GLN A 187 15.49 -15.13 13.15
C GLN A 187 15.00 -13.84 13.79
N THR A 188 15.29 -12.71 13.17
CA THR A 188 14.87 -11.37 13.63
C THR A 188 14.25 -10.60 12.47
N PRO A 189 12.97 -10.85 12.10
CA PRO A 189 12.30 -10.15 11.03
C PRO A 189 12.14 -8.67 11.38
N SER A 190 12.55 -7.79 10.45
CA SER A 190 12.35 -6.35 10.59
C SER A 190 12.19 -5.70 9.22
N LEU A 191 11.58 -4.52 9.19
CA LEU A 191 11.38 -3.76 7.96
C LEU A 191 11.86 -2.32 8.17
N PHE A 192 12.54 -1.79 7.15
CA PHE A 192 12.79 -0.37 7.00
C PHE A 192 12.17 0.10 5.68
N SER A 193 11.41 1.20 5.71
CA SER A 193 10.82 1.82 4.51
C SER A 193 11.00 3.32 4.56
N SER A 194 11.33 3.94 3.44
CA SER A 194 11.46 5.39 3.32
C SER A 194 10.95 5.88 1.97
N ALA A 195 10.53 7.14 1.94
CA ALA A 195 10.17 7.84 0.71
C ALA A 195 10.54 9.32 0.80
N LEU A 196 11.09 9.85 -0.29
CA LEU A 196 11.21 11.26 -0.53
C LEU A 196 10.21 11.64 -1.61
N THR A 197 9.34 12.59 -1.31
CA THR A 197 8.33 13.07 -2.25
C THR A 197 8.52 14.57 -2.50
N PHE A 198 8.27 14.99 -3.73
CA PHE A 198 8.25 16.38 -4.14
C PHE A 198 6.94 16.72 -4.79
N ARG A 199 6.32 17.82 -4.36
CA ARG A 199 5.07 18.33 -4.93
C ARG A 199 5.18 19.84 -5.14
N SER A 200 5.02 20.27 -6.39
CA SER A 200 4.98 21.69 -6.74
C SER A 200 4.04 21.92 -7.91
N GLY A 201 2.97 22.66 -7.68
CA GLY A 201 1.93 22.91 -8.68
C GLY A 201 1.40 21.61 -9.29
N ALA A 202 1.58 21.46 -10.59
CA ALA A 202 1.13 20.32 -11.39
C ALA A 202 2.02 19.08 -11.28
N VAL A 203 3.22 19.19 -10.69
CA VAL A 203 4.25 18.15 -10.67
C VAL A 203 4.23 17.40 -9.34
N TYR A 204 4.26 16.09 -9.42
CA TYR A 204 4.58 15.18 -8.33
C TYR A 204 5.72 14.26 -8.73
N LEU A 205 6.71 14.10 -7.84
CA LEU A 205 7.81 13.14 -7.99
C LEU A 205 7.98 12.38 -6.68
N SER A 206 8.42 11.14 -6.76
CA SER A 206 8.75 10.34 -5.59
C SER A 206 9.90 9.37 -5.87
N TYR A 207 10.70 9.13 -4.84
CA TYR A 207 11.59 7.99 -4.74
C TYR A 207 11.32 7.27 -3.42
N ALA A 208 11.21 5.95 -3.46
CA ALA A 208 10.98 5.14 -2.27
C ALA A 208 11.93 3.93 -2.25
N TYR A 209 12.35 3.60 -1.04
CA TYR A 209 13.16 2.43 -0.72
C TYR A 209 12.51 1.63 0.41
N GLU A 210 12.49 0.31 0.27
CA GLU A 210 12.05 -0.58 1.34
C GLU A 210 12.97 -1.79 1.42
N GLN A 211 13.26 -2.23 2.65
CA GLN A 211 14.10 -3.37 2.95
C GLN A 211 13.40 -4.26 3.98
N HIS A 212 13.31 -5.54 3.68
CA HIS A 212 12.89 -6.59 4.60
C HIS A 212 14.09 -7.41 5.02
N ASN A 213 14.28 -7.60 6.30
CA ASN A 213 15.34 -8.45 6.86
C ASN A 213 14.72 -9.72 7.41
N SER A 214 15.32 -10.86 7.06
CA SER A 214 14.94 -12.20 7.55
C SER A 214 13.48 -12.60 7.28
N TYR A 215 12.86 -12.08 6.20
CA TYR A 215 11.47 -12.41 5.87
C TYR A 215 11.33 -13.81 5.25
N PHE A 216 12.32 -14.29 4.54
CA PHE A 216 12.37 -15.66 4.01
C PHE A 216 13.17 -16.62 4.91
N GLY A 217 13.81 -16.12 5.94
CA GLY A 217 14.63 -16.90 6.86
C GLY A 217 15.83 -16.11 7.36
N PRO A 218 16.60 -16.68 8.31
CA PRO A 218 17.77 -16.02 8.86
C PRO A 218 18.77 -15.60 7.78
N GLY A 219 19.24 -14.34 7.84
CA GLY A 219 20.24 -13.80 6.92
C GLY A 219 19.75 -13.41 5.53
N THR A 220 18.45 -13.56 5.22
CA THR A 220 17.88 -13.08 3.95
C THR A 220 17.57 -11.59 4.00
N LYS A 221 17.68 -10.92 2.85
CA LYS A 221 17.46 -9.48 2.74
C LYS A 221 16.79 -9.14 1.41
N ASP A 222 15.52 -8.74 1.47
CA ASP A 222 14.81 -8.27 0.29
C ASP A 222 14.89 -6.76 0.19
N THR A 223 14.93 -6.23 -1.03
CA THR A 223 14.97 -4.78 -1.27
C THR A 223 14.06 -4.36 -2.41
N GLY A 224 13.39 -3.23 -2.23
CA GLY A 224 12.58 -2.57 -3.24
C GLY A 224 13.04 -1.13 -3.47
N HIS A 225 13.14 -0.73 -4.74
CA HIS A 225 13.34 0.64 -5.16
C HIS A 225 12.21 1.03 -6.09
N ARG A 226 11.61 2.19 -5.88
CA ARG A 226 10.51 2.69 -6.70
C ARG A 226 10.66 4.18 -6.95
N VAL A 227 10.48 4.59 -8.19
CA VAL A 227 10.29 5.99 -8.57
C VAL A 227 8.86 6.17 -9.07
N GLY A 228 8.28 7.30 -8.77
CA GLY A 228 6.94 7.68 -9.24
C GLY A 228 6.92 9.12 -9.69
N ALA A 229 6.11 9.41 -10.70
CA ALA A 229 5.90 10.75 -11.20
C ALA A 229 4.45 10.96 -11.66
N SER A 230 3.94 12.17 -11.50
CA SER A 230 2.74 12.61 -12.21
C SER A 230 2.83 14.07 -12.60
N TYR A 231 2.22 14.42 -13.74
CA TYR A 231 2.10 15.79 -14.24
C TYR A 231 0.67 16.03 -14.71
N THR A 232 0.08 17.12 -14.26
CA THR A 232 -1.29 17.51 -14.62
C THR A 232 -1.28 18.78 -15.46
N TYR A 233 -1.88 18.73 -16.65
CA TYR A 233 -2.03 19.87 -17.53
C TYR A 233 -3.47 19.99 -18.01
N GLY A 234 -4.14 21.04 -17.56
CA GLY A 234 -5.58 21.22 -17.83
C GLY A 234 -6.37 19.98 -17.38
N PRO A 235 -7.17 19.37 -18.27
CA PRO A 235 -7.95 18.18 -17.96
C PRO A 235 -7.14 16.87 -17.99
N PHE A 236 -5.89 16.90 -18.40
CA PHE A 236 -5.04 15.71 -18.55
C PHE A 236 -4.09 15.54 -17.36
N SER A 237 -3.92 14.30 -16.90
CA SER A 237 -2.87 13.92 -15.97
C SER A 237 -2.11 12.71 -16.54
N LEU A 238 -0.82 12.87 -16.76
CA LEU A 238 0.09 11.77 -17.11
C LEU A 238 0.78 11.27 -15.85
N ARG A 239 0.86 9.96 -15.67
CA ARG A 239 1.37 9.31 -14.45
C ARG A 239 2.25 8.12 -14.81
N GLY A 240 3.28 7.87 -14.01
CA GLY A 240 4.18 6.75 -14.24
C GLY A 240 4.93 6.33 -13.00
N ALA A 241 5.30 5.05 -12.96
CA ALA A 241 6.18 4.48 -11.95
C ALA A 241 7.15 3.47 -12.58
N ALA A 242 8.32 3.33 -11.98
CA ALA A 242 9.24 2.23 -12.26
C ALA A 242 9.74 1.63 -10.94
N GLU A 243 9.88 0.32 -10.93
CA GLU A 243 10.18 -0.45 -9.72
C GLU A 243 11.20 -1.54 -10.00
N ARG A 244 12.13 -1.70 -9.07
CA ARG A 244 13.02 -2.85 -9.00
C ARG A 244 12.83 -3.54 -7.66
N LEU A 245 12.41 -4.80 -7.67
CA LEU A 245 12.37 -5.67 -6.49
C LEU A 245 13.48 -6.71 -6.58
N ARG A 246 14.14 -6.97 -5.45
CA ARG A 246 15.09 -8.06 -5.26
C ARG A 246 14.67 -8.85 -4.02
N PHE A 247 14.46 -10.13 -4.19
CA PHE A 247 14.18 -11.10 -3.13
C PHE A 247 15.36 -12.03 -2.92
N GLU A 248 15.57 -12.47 -1.70
CA GLU A 248 16.51 -13.52 -1.32
C GLU A 248 15.75 -14.67 -0.66
N PRO A 249 15.17 -15.61 -1.45
CA PRO A 249 14.44 -16.75 -0.89
C PRO A 249 15.29 -17.63 0.03
N THR A 250 16.60 -17.62 -0.17
CA THR A 250 17.62 -18.18 0.74
C THR A 250 18.85 -17.27 0.74
N PRO A 251 19.78 -17.39 1.72
CA PRO A 251 21.02 -16.60 1.71
C PRO A 251 21.91 -16.82 0.47
N ALA A 252 21.73 -17.94 -0.24
CA ALA A 252 22.51 -18.30 -1.44
C ALA A 252 21.82 -17.97 -2.76
N THR A 253 20.52 -17.64 -2.74
CA THR A 253 19.73 -17.44 -3.96
C THR A 253 19.04 -16.09 -3.97
N TYR A 254 18.91 -15.53 -5.16
CA TYR A 254 18.19 -14.25 -5.33
C TYR A 254 17.34 -14.24 -6.60
N LEU A 255 16.33 -13.37 -6.58
CA LEU A 255 15.41 -13.11 -7.67
C LEU A 255 15.23 -11.61 -7.82
N THR A 256 15.48 -11.06 -8.99
CA THR A 256 15.30 -9.63 -9.27
C THR A 256 14.28 -9.45 -10.38
N ARG A 257 13.32 -8.53 -10.18
CA ARG A 257 12.30 -8.19 -11.17
C ARG A 257 12.20 -6.67 -11.31
N TRP A 258 12.14 -6.21 -12.57
CA TRP A 258 11.78 -4.86 -12.93
C TRP A 258 10.31 -4.79 -13.37
N ALA A 259 9.62 -3.74 -12.99
CA ALA A 259 8.30 -3.41 -13.53
C ALA A 259 8.15 -1.91 -13.70
N TRP A 260 7.23 -1.52 -14.57
CA TRP A 260 6.88 -0.12 -14.77
C TRP A 260 5.40 0.03 -15.12
N GLN A 261 4.88 1.23 -14.88
CA GLN A 261 3.53 1.66 -15.17
C GLN A 261 3.57 2.98 -15.93
N LEU A 262 2.70 3.09 -16.93
CA LEU A 262 2.34 4.36 -17.57
C LEU A 262 0.82 4.48 -17.57
N ALA A 263 0.31 5.64 -17.14
CA ALA A 263 -1.13 5.84 -17.02
C ALA A 263 -1.50 7.28 -17.37
N SER A 264 -2.74 7.49 -17.78
CA SER A 264 -3.32 8.80 -18.03
C SER A 264 -4.73 8.88 -17.48
N VAL A 265 -5.11 10.09 -17.05
CA VAL A 265 -6.47 10.45 -16.65
C VAL A 265 -6.87 11.67 -17.46
N TYR A 266 -8.06 11.63 -18.05
CA TYR A 266 -8.73 12.77 -18.68
C TYR A 266 -9.99 13.11 -17.91
N GLN A 267 -10.04 14.32 -17.35
CA GLN A 267 -11.18 14.83 -16.58
C GLN A 267 -12.04 15.71 -17.46
N LEU A 268 -13.32 15.38 -17.62
CA LEU A 268 -14.29 16.18 -18.36
C LEU A 268 -15.53 16.43 -17.51
N ALA A 269 -15.62 17.62 -16.94
CA ALA A 269 -16.69 17.98 -16.00
C ALA A 269 -16.83 16.92 -14.88
N SER A 270 -17.97 16.24 -14.79
CA SER A 270 -18.21 15.17 -13.80
C SER A 270 -17.69 13.81 -14.23
N SER A 271 -17.13 13.68 -15.43
CA SER A 271 -16.63 12.41 -15.98
C SER A 271 -15.10 12.31 -15.90
N SER A 272 -14.58 11.13 -15.62
CA SER A 272 -13.14 10.82 -15.62
C SER A 272 -12.89 9.56 -16.43
N PHE A 273 -12.00 9.65 -17.40
CA PHE A 273 -11.54 8.52 -18.21
C PHE A 273 -10.11 8.16 -17.79
N ARG A 274 -9.86 6.88 -17.58
CA ARG A 274 -8.60 6.38 -17.05
C ARG A 274 -8.06 5.27 -17.92
N VAL A 275 -6.76 5.30 -18.17
CA VAL A 275 -6.04 4.22 -18.85
C VAL A 275 -4.75 3.94 -18.10
N SER A 276 -4.39 2.67 -17.98
CA SER A 276 -3.12 2.25 -17.39
C SER A 276 -2.57 1.07 -18.16
N TYR A 277 -1.27 1.11 -18.42
CA TYR A 277 -0.50 -0.02 -18.91
C TYR A 277 0.63 -0.31 -17.93
N ILE A 278 0.76 -1.58 -17.54
CA ILE A 278 1.74 -2.03 -16.55
C ILE A 278 2.47 -3.22 -17.15
N GLN A 279 3.79 -3.26 -16.99
CA GLN A 279 4.61 -4.37 -17.45
C GLN A 279 5.62 -4.79 -16.39
N ALA A 280 5.65 -6.08 -16.07
CA ALA A 280 6.76 -6.74 -15.39
C ALA A 280 7.66 -7.41 -16.42
N GLN A 281 8.97 -7.20 -16.29
CA GLN A 281 9.97 -7.94 -17.04
C GLN A 281 10.18 -9.34 -16.46
N ALA A 282 10.79 -10.21 -17.23
CA ALA A 282 11.20 -11.53 -16.73
C ALA A 282 12.17 -11.38 -15.55
N ALA A 283 12.01 -12.25 -14.57
CA ALA A 283 12.88 -12.27 -13.41
C ALA A 283 14.27 -12.79 -13.78
N THR A 284 15.29 -12.19 -13.17
CA THR A 284 16.69 -12.56 -13.30
C THR A 284 17.26 -12.97 -11.95
N GLY A 285 18.36 -13.71 -11.94
CA GLY A 285 19.00 -14.21 -10.72
C GLY A 285 19.37 -15.68 -10.82
N ASN A 286 19.42 -16.35 -9.68
CA ASN A 286 19.75 -17.77 -9.57
C ASN A 286 18.72 -18.57 -8.73
N SER A 287 17.60 -17.95 -8.33
CA SER A 287 16.57 -18.68 -7.59
C SER A 287 15.81 -19.66 -8.51
N PRO A 288 15.73 -20.94 -8.17
CA PRO A 288 14.95 -21.93 -8.90
C PRO A 288 13.45 -21.84 -8.60
N THR A 289 13.06 -21.02 -7.62
CA THR A 289 11.67 -20.82 -7.19
C THR A 289 11.26 -19.37 -7.38
N GLY A 290 9.98 -19.15 -7.70
CA GLY A 290 9.37 -17.83 -7.77
C GLY A 290 8.97 -17.29 -6.38
N VAL A 291 8.58 -16.01 -6.34
CA VAL A 291 8.10 -15.33 -5.13
C VAL A 291 6.81 -14.58 -5.46
N GLY A 292 5.69 -14.95 -4.81
CA GLY A 292 4.38 -14.38 -5.11
C GLY A 292 3.99 -14.62 -6.58
N GLY A 293 3.68 -13.55 -7.32
CA GLY A 293 3.36 -13.62 -8.74
C GLY A 293 4.60 -13.74 -9.66
N ILE A 294 5.80 -13.47 -9.14
CA ILE A 294 7.05 -13.49 -9.91
C ILE A 294 7.50 -14.94 -10.09
N GLY A 295 7.74 -15.34 -11.34
CA GLY A 295 8.28 -16.68 -11.65
C GLY A 295 9.77 -16.83 -11.29
N ALA A 296 10.28 -18.06 -11.34
CA ALA A 296 11.69 -18.38 -11.11
C ALA A 296 12.62 -17.64 -12.10
N ALA A 297 13.88 -17.50 -11.73
CA ALA A 297 14.90 -16.92 -12.60
C ALA A 297 15.11 -17.76 -13.87
N GLY A 298 15.28 -17.07 -15.00
CA GLY A 298 15.58 -17.71 -16.30
C GLY A 298 14.40 -18.34 -17.02
N VAL A 299 13.19 -18.31 -16.48
CA VAL A 299 11.96 -18.70 -17.18
C VAL A 299 11.27 -17.49 -17.83
N ASP A 300 10.34 -17.72 -18.74
CA ASP A 300 9.49 -16.66 -19.33
C ASP A 300 8.51 -16.13 -18.28
N SER A 301 9.01 -15.26 -17.41
CA SER A 301 8.36 -14.82 -16.16
C SER A 301 7.89 -13.36 -16.19
N GLY A 302 7.68 -12.79 -17.36
CA GLY A 302 7.08 -11.47 -17.51
C GLY A 302 5.56 -11.47 -17.38
N ALA A 303 4.98 -10.29 -17.16
CA ALA A 303 3.53 -10.08 -17.21
C ALA A 303 3.20 -8.67 -17.67
N ARG A 304 1.98 -8.47 -18.15
CA ARG A 304 1.47 -7.14 -18.51
C ARG A 304 0.00 -7.01 -18.13
N GLN A 305 -0.39 -5.79 -17.77
CA GLN A 305 -1.79 -5.47 -17.48
C GLN A 305 -2.19 -4.22 -18.24
N ILE A 306 -3.38 -4.26 -18.83
CA ILE A 306 -4.06 -3.08 -19.42
C ILE A 306 -5.32 -2.87 -18.59
N ALA A 307 -5.57 -1.64 -18.15
CA ALA A 307 -6.80 -1.28 -17.48
C ALA A 307 -7.40 -0.02 -18.11
N LEU A 308 -8.72 -0.02 -18.25
CA LEU A 308 -9.54 1.10 -18.72
C LEU A 308 -10.58 1.39 -17.63
N GLY A 309 -10.83 2.65 -17.34
CA GLY A 309 -11.82 3.07 -16.37
C GLY A 309 -12.62 4.27 -16.83
N TYR A 310 -13.86 4.29 -16.45
CA TYR A 310 -14.76 5.42 -16.54
C TYR A 310 -15.37 5.67 -15.17
N GLU A 311 -15.43 6.92 -14.75
CA GLU A 311 -16.09 7.32 -13.51
C GLU A 311 -16.95 8.54 -13.77
N TYR A 312 -18.16 8.54 -13.23
CA TYR A 312 -19.09 9.64 -13.28
C TYR A 312 -19.47 10.08 -11.86
N ASN A 313 -19.10 11.30 -11.50
CA ASN A 313 -19.40 11.87 -10.19
C ASN A 313 -20.85 12.35 -10.13
N LEU A 314 -21.71 11.66 -9.39
CA LEU A 314 -23.08 12.08 -9.06
C LEU A 314 -23.06 13.24 -8.08
N SER A 315 -22.06 13.30 -7.21
CA SER A 315 -21.82 14.37 -6.24
C SER A 315 -20.33 14.44 -5.87
N LYS A 316 -19.95 15.36 -4.94
CA LYS A 316 -18.60 15.41 -4.38
C LYS A 316 -18.19 14.14 -3.60
N ARG A 317 -19.17 13.31 -3.22
CA ARG A 317 -18.97 12.12 -2.36
C ARG A 317 -19.34 10.81 -3.02
N THR A 318 -20.12 10.83 -4.11
CA THR A 318 -20.68 9.64 -4.74
C THR A 318 -20.33 9.60 -6.21
N ALA A 319 -19.76 8.49 -6.64
CA ALA A 319 -19.43 8.24 -8.04
C ALA A 319 -19.93 6.86 -8.48
N LEU A 320 -20.38 6.76 -9.72
CA LEU A 320 -20.53 5.50 -10.45
C LEU A 320 -19.28 5.25 -11.27
N PHE A 321 -18.87 3.99 -11.40
CA PHE A 321 -17.71 3.67 -12.20
C PHE A 321 -17.88 2.39 -13.00
N ALA A 322 -17.13 2.27 -14.08
CA ALA A 322 -16.91 1.05 -14.82
C ALA A 322 -15.41 0.83 -14.97
N VAL A 323 -14.96 -0.41 -14.86
CA VAL A 323 -13.57 -0.79 -14.99
C VAL A 323 -13.44 -2.03 -15.87
N PHE A 324 -12.47 -2.01 -16.78
CA PHE A 324 -12.03 -3.17 -17.54
C PHE A 324 -10.56 -3.42 -17.24
N SER A 325 -10.17 -4.67 -17.08
CA SER A 325 -8.77 -5.05 -16.90
C SER A 325 -8.45 -6.37 -17.60
N ARG A 326 -7.27 -6.42 -18.22
CA ARG A 326 -6.70 -7.63 -18.76
C ARG A 326 -5.27 -7.81 -18.26
N LEU A 327 -5.07 -8.82 -17.43
CA LEU A 327 -3.78 -9.22 -16.85
C LEU A 327 -3.29 -10.47 -17.58
N MET A 328 -2.16 -10.37 -18.28
CA MET A 328 -1.60 -11.42 -19.12
C MET A 328 -0.28 -11.90 -18.49
N ASN A 329 -0.29 -13.08 -17.91
CA ASN A 329 0.90 -13.75 -17.42
C ASN A 329 1.63 -14.46 -18.54
N LYS A 330 2.95 -14.45 -18.51
CA LYS A 330 3.81 -15.36 -19.26
C LYS A 330 3.84 -16.75 -18.59
N SER A 331 4.31 -17.76 -19.31
CA SER A 331 4.24 -19.18 -18.91
C SER A 331 4.80 -19.49 -17.51
N GLY A 332 5.75 -18.71 -17.02
CA GLY A 332 6.37 -18.86 -15.71
C GLY A 332 5.83 -17.98 -14.59
N THR A 333 4.76 -17.18 -14.81
CA THR A 333 4.22 -16.25 -13.82
C THR A 333 2.78 -16.54 -13.44
N ALA A 334 2.38 -16.10 -12.23
CA ALA A 334 1.05 -16.27 -11.68
C ALA A 334 0.52 -15.01 -10.97
N TYR A 335 0.74 -13.83 -11.55
CA TYR A 335 0.12 -12.61 -11.02
C TYR A 335 -1.39 -12.71 -11.06
N ASN A 336 -2.03 -12.14 -10.04
CA ASN A 336 -3.47 -12.14 -9.84
C ASN A 336 -3.98 -10.71 -9.60
N TYR A 337 -5.27 -10.48 -9.73
CA TYR A 337 -5.88 -9.24 -9.24
C TYR A 337 -5.65 -9.11 -7.72
N SER A 338 -5.04 -8.02 -7.30
CA SER A 338 -4.57 -7.91 -5.92
C SER A 338 -5.71 -7.63 -4.93
N THR A 339 -6.69 -6.80 -5.30
CA THR A 339 -7.77 -6.41 -4.40
C THR A 339 -8.81 -7.51 -4.23
N ASN A 340 -9.22 -8.11 -5.33
CA ASN A 340 -10.20 -9.22 -5.37
C ASN A 340 -9.59 -10.36 -6.18
N PRO A 341 -8.67 -11.15 -5.61
CA PRO A 341 -8.02 -12.23 -6.33
C PRO A 341 -9.00 -13.31 -6.75
N VAL A 342 -8.72 -13.99 -7.85
CA VAL A 342 -9.37 -15.26 -8.17
C VAL A 342 -8.71 -16.38 -7.37
N ALA A 343 -9.50 -17.41 -7.03
CA ALA A 343 -9.06 -18.47 -6.12
C ALA A 343 -7.86 -19.28 -6.64
N ILE A 344 -7.78 -19.48 -7.96
CA ILE A 344 -6.72 -20.27 -8.61
C ILE A 344 -6.14 -19.46 -9.75
N THR A 345 -4.82 -19.30 -9.74
CA THR A 345 -4.08 -18.63 -10.82
C THR A 345 -2.95 -19.55 -11.28
N PRO A 346 -3.20 -20.50 -12.19
CA PRO A 346 -2.12 -21.26 -12.82
C PRO A 346 -1.12 -20.33 -13.51
N THR A 347 0.12 -20.74 -13.59
CA THR A 347 1.14 -20.02 -14.37
C THR A 347 0.68 -19.87 -15.84
N GLY A 348 1.00 -18.72 -16.44
CA GLY A 348 0.60 -18.41 -17.82
C GLY A 348 -0.85 -17.97 -18.00
N MET A 349 -1.65 -17.90 -16.93
CA MET A 349 -3.06 -17.53 -17.04
C MET A 349 -3.25 -16.07 -17.43
N THR A 350 -4.14 -15.84 -18.40
CA THR A 350 -4.66 -14.50 -18.68
C THR A 350 -5.97 -14.31 -17.95
N LEU A 351 -6.05 -13.29 -17.11
CA LEU A 351 -7.28 -12.82 -16.47
C LEU A 351 -7.86 -11.66 -17.27
N THR A 352 -9.16 -11.71 -17.54
CA THR A 352 -9.91 -10.59 -18.12
C THR A 352 -11.10 -10.32 -17.22
N GLY A 353 -11.26 -9.06 -16.81
CA GLY A 353 -12.33 -8.66 -15.92
C GLY A 353 -13.01 -7.37 -16.38
N PHE A 354 -14.27 -7.25 -16.02
CA PHE A 354 -15.08 -6.05 -16.19
C PHE A 354 -15.96 -5.87 -14.95
N GLY A 355 -16.03 -4.65 -14.41
CA GLY A 355 -16.85 -4.31 -13.25
C GLY A 355 -17.62 -3.02 -13.45
N ILE A 356 -18.81 -2.94 -12.87
CA ILE A 356 -19.62 -1.72 -12.74
C ILE A 356 -20.00 -1.57 -11.29
N GLY A 357 -19.76 -0.39 -10.73
CA GLY A 357 -19.93 -0.17 -9.30
C GLY A 357 -20.23 1.25 -8.88
N ILE A 358 -20.26 1.40 -7.57
CA ILE A 358 -20.51 2.67 -6.88
C ILE A 358 -19.49 2.85 -5.76
N GLY A 359 -18.96 4.08 -5.65
CA GLY A 359 -18.14 4.53 -4.54
C GLY A 359 -18.80 5.68 -3.80
N HIS A 360 -18.78 5.65 -2.46
CA HIS A 360 -19.33 6.72 -1.63
C HIS A 360 -18.41 7.05 -0.46
N ASN A 361 -18.02 8.31 -0.33
CA ASN A 361 -17.31 8.85 0.83
C ASN A 361 -18.29 9.53 1.80
N PHE A 362 -18.10 9.38 3.09
CA PHE A 362 -18.92 10.04 4.13
C PHE A 362 -18.08 10.58 5.28
#